data_069ad86dff455fe846d3bef94907ac8a
#
_entry.id   069ad86dff455fe846d3bef94907ac8a
#
_cell.length_a   1.000
_cell.length_b   1.000
_cell.length_c   1.000
_cell.angle_alpha   90.00
_cell.angle_beta   90.00
_cell.angle_gamma   90.00
#
_symmetry.space_group_name_H-M   'P 1'
#
loop_
_entity.id
_entity.type
_entity.pdbx_description
1 polymer ?
#
loop_
_entity_poly.entity_id
_entity_poly.type
_entity_poly.pdbx_seq_one_letter_code
_entity_poly.pdbx_strand_id
1 'polypeptide(L)'
;MNAPLRRVAISVLVLFTLLIVNVNVIQVVRSDELRSDGRNTRVLVEEYDSERGSIVAGGTEIASSVPTDDQLTYLRQYPQGGLYAGVTGYYSYLYGASGMERAENDVLTGDDARLFTRRLADLFTGRDPSGGDVVLTLDPAVQETAMAGLDGVTGAVVALEPSTGAILGLASTPS
;
A
#
# COMPACT_ATOMS: atom_id res chain seq x y z
N MET A 1 11.04 31.70 -51.07
CA MET A 1 11.48 31.82 -49.67
C MET A 1 10.70 31.01 -48.66
N ASN A 2 9.56 30.43 -48.97
CA ASN A 2 8.71 29.72 -47.98
C ASN A 2 9.02 28.21 -47.78
N ALA A 3 9.75 27.54 -48.70
CA ALA A 3 10.02 26.12 -48.59
C ALA A 3 10.97 25.75 -47.38
N PRO A 4 12.07 26.45 -47.12
CA PRO A 4 12.92 26.16 -45.96
C PRO A 4 12.19 26.45 -44.64
N LEU A 5 11.44 27.54 -44.53
CA LEU A 5 10.64 27.88 -43.36
C LEU A 5 9.59 26.78 -43.06
N ARG A 6 8.90 26.26 -44.10
CA ARG A 6 7.93 25.18 -43.94
C ARG A 6 8.58 23.89 -43.49
N ARG A 7 9.79 23.58 -43.95
CA ARG A 7 10.56 22.40 -43.47
C ARG A 7 10.92 22.51 -42.01
N VAL A 8 11.42 23.69 -41.59
CA VAL A 8 11.73 23.92 -40.17
C VAL A 8 10.48 23.83 -39.30
N ALA A 9 9.37 24.44 -39.72
CA ALA A 9 8.10 24.37 -38.99
C ALA A 9 7.60 22.91 -38.85
N ILE A 10 7.67 22.11 -39.89
CA ILE A 10 7.29 20.70 -39.87
C ILE A 10 8.23 19.89 -38.95
N SER A 11 9.55 20.14 -39.02
CA SER A 11 10.51 19.45 -38.13
C SER A 11 10.24 19.74 -36.66
N VAL A 12 9.97 21.02 -36.32
CA VAL A 12 9.62 21.43 -34.97
C VAL A 12 8.32 20.76 -34.51
N LEU A 13 7.29 20.74 -35.37
CA LEU A 13 6.02 20.08 -35.05
C LEU A 13 6.19 18.60 -34.80
N VAL A 14 6.98 17.89 -35.62
CA VAL A 14 7.29 16.46 -35.45
C VAL A 14 8.01 16.24 -34.13
N LEU A 15 9.01 17.05 -33.79
CA LEU A 15 9.74 16.93 -32.52
C LEU A 15 8.82 17.14 -31.30
N PHE A 16 7.95 18.15 -31.33
CA PHE A 16 6.97 18.37 -30.25
C PHE A 16 5.97 17.22 -30.15
N THR A 17 5.49 16.70 -31.27
CA THR A 17 4.58 15.54 -31.28
C THR A 17 5.26 14.31 -30.66
N LEU A 18 6.51 14.01 -31.02
CA LEU A 18 7.28 12.92 -30.43
C LEU A 18 7.48 13.11 -28.92
N LEU A 19 7.74 14.36 -28.48
CA LEU A 19 7.91 14.67 -27.07
C LEU A 19 6.61 14.49 -26.29
N ILE A 20 5.48 14.94 -26.83
CA ILE A 20 4.16 14.75 -26.23
C ILE A 20 3.81 13.26 -26.14
N VAL A 21 4.04 12.48 -27.19
CA VAL A 21 3.82 11.03 -27.18
C VAL A 21 4.68 10.36 -26.12
N ASN A 22 5.98 10.72 -26.05
CA ASN A 22 6.89 10.16 -25.05
C ASN A 22 6.44 10.48 -23.61
N VAL A 23 6.07 11.73 -23.34
CA VAL A 23 5.54 12.13 -22.03
C VAL A 23 4.28 11.35 -21.66
N ASN A 24 3.34 11.18 -22.60
CA ASN A 24 2.14 10.39 -22.35
C ASN A 24 2.46 8.91 -22.07
N VAL A 25 3.41 8.31 -22.79
CA VAL A 25 3.86 6.94 -22.54
C VAL A 25 4.45 6.81 -21.12
N ILE A 26 5.26 7.76 -20.67
CA ILE A 26 5.82 7.75 -19.32
C ILE A 26 4.71 7.93 -18.28
N GLN A 27 3.79 8.86 -18.48
CA GLN A 27 2.74 9.19 -17.51
C GLN A 27 1.63 8.12 -17.42
N VAL A 28 1.31 7.42 -18.50
CA VAL A 28 0.19 6.47 -18.52
C VAL A 28 0.68 5.03 -18.47
N VAL A 29 1.73 4.67 -19.23
CA VAL A 29 2.17 3.27 -19.35
C VAL A 29 3.19 2.89 -18.29
N ARG A 30 4.04 3.86 -17.88
CA ARG A 30 5.11 3.62 -16.89
C ARG A 30 4.81 4.21 -15.51
N SER A 31 3.65 4.80 -15.31
CA SER A 31 3.29 5.42 -14.03
C SER A 31 3.37 4.44 -12.87
N ASP A 32 2.83 3.24 -13.03
CA ASP A 32 2.78 2.23 -11.97
C ASP A 32 4.17 1.66 -11.66
N GLU A 33 4.99 1.43 -12.69
CA GLU A 33 6.39 1.01 -12.54
C GLU A 33 7.21 2.08 -11.79
N LEU A 34 7.01 3.36 -12.13
CA LEU A 34 7.74 4.48 -11.50
C LEU A 34 7.27 4.77 -10.08
N ARG A 35 5.97 4.56 -9.79
CA ARG A 35 5.43 4.69 -8.43
C ARG A 35 5.89 3.57 -7.51
N SER A 36 5.96 2.35 -8.02
CA SER A 36 6.41 1.17 -7.27
C SER A 36 7.93 1.05 -7.13
N ASP A 37 8.71 1.96 -7.73
CA ASP A 37 10.16 1.98 -7.55
C ASP A 37 10.49 2.41 -6.11
N GLY A 38 11.09 1.51 -5.34
CA GLY A 38 11.49 1.75 -3.94
C GLY A 38 12.50 2.91 -3.73
N ARG A 39 12.98 3.53 -4.81
CA ARG A 39 13.81 4.75 -4.77
C ARG A 39 12.97 6.04 -4.83
N ASN A 40 11.68 5.92 -5.08
CA ASN A 40 10.79 7.07 -5.19
C ASN A 40 10.27 7.50 -3.81
N THR A 41 11.17 8.08 -3.01
CA THR A 41 10.86 8.56 -1.66
C THR A 41 9.77 9.64 -1.63
N ARG A 42 9.52 10.32 -2.74
CA ARG A 42 8.48 11.35 -2.82
C ARG A 42 7.07 10.76 -2.74
N VAL A 43 6.84 9.63 -3.40
CA VAL A 43 5.56 8.92 -3.31
C VAL A 43 5.33 8.43 -1.88
N LEU A 44 6.38 7.94 -1.22
CA LEU A 44 6.31 7.50 0.18
C LEU A 44 5.96 8.66 1.13
N VAL A 45 6.51 9.86 0.93
CA VAL A 45 6.13 11.03 1.77
C VAL A 45 4.67 11.38 1.55
N GLU A 46 4.19 11.45 0.31
CA GLU A 46 2.79 11.71 -0.02
C GLU A 46 1.83 10.65 0.58
N GLU A 47 2.27 9.37 0.66
CA GLU A 47 1.49 8.31 1.30
C GLU A 47 1.41 8.48 2.84
N TYR A 48 2.42 9.07 3.49
CA TYR A 48 2.40 9.37 4.92
C TYR A 48 1.60 10.63 5.27
N ASP A 49 1.21 11.43 4.28
CA ASP A 49 0.36 12.61 4.48
C ASP A 49 -1.14 12.26 4.58
N SER A 50 -1.52 11.04 4.19
CA SER A 50 -2.89 10.54 4.31
C SER A 50 -3.00 9.40 5.33
N GLU A 51 -4.16 9.33 5.99
CA GLU A 51 -4.45 8.25 6.94
C GLU A 51 -4.59 6.92 6.19
N ARG A 52 -3.62 6.02 6.40
CA ARG A 52 -3.65 4.67 5.85
C ARG A 52 -4.62 3.80 6.63
N GLY A 53 -5.49 3.06 5.95
CA GLY A 53 -6.51 2.20 6.56
C GLY A 53 -5.93 1.16 7.54
N SER A 54 -6.74 0.73 8.48
CA SER A 54 -6.33 -0.24 9.51
C SER A 54 -6.33 -1.67 8.98
N ILE A 55 -5.45 -2.53 9.53
CA ILE A 55 -5.53 -3.98 9.38
C ILE A 55 -6.14 -4.54 10.67
N VAL A 56 -7.23 -5.28 10.52
CA VAL A 56 -8.05 -5.75 11.65
C VAL A 56 -8.08 -7.28 11.67
N ALA A 57 -7.84 -7.88 12.84
CA ALA A 57 -7.99 -9.30 13.10
C ALA A 57 -8.85 -9.52 14.36
N GLY A 58 -9.90 -10.35 14.26
CA GLY A 58 -10.80 -10.61 15.37
C GLY A 58 -11.45 -9.37 15.99
N GLY A 59 -11.66 -8.31 15.19
CA GLY A 59 -12.22 -7.04 15.65
C GLY A 59 -11.21 -6.10 16.34
N THR A 60 -9.94 -6.45 16.38
CA THR A 60 -8.86 -5.63 16.95
C THR A 60 -7.95 -5.10 15.84
N GLU A 61 -7.58 -3.84 15.90
CA GLU A 61 -6.61 -3.23 14.99
C GLU A 61 -5.21 -3.74 15.32
N ILE A 62 -4.62 -4.49 14.39
CA ILE A 62 -3.26 -5.04 14.52
C ILE A 62 -2.22 -4.18 13.80
N ALA A 63 -2.67 -3.31 12.89
CA ALA A 63 -1.91 -2.23 12.31
C ALA A 63 -2.83 -1.03 12.12
N SER A 64 -2.41 0.15 12.55
CA SER A 64 -3.17 1.41 12.44
C SER A 64 -2.25 2.59 12.16
N SER A 65 -2.81 3.67 11.64
CA SER A 65 -2.12 4.94 11.41
C SER A 65 -2.46 5.91 12.53
N VAL A 66 -1.46 6.52 13.13
CA VAL A 66 -1.62 7.48 14.23
C VAL A 66 -1.06 8.83 13.77
N PRO A 67 -1.82 9.92 13.95
CA PRO A 67 -1.32 11.26 13.63
C PRO A 67 -0.10 11.60 14.49
N THR A 68 0.84 12.32 13.90
CA THR A 68 2.08 12.77 14.55
C THR A 68 2.35 14.23 14.21
N ASP A 69 3.06 14.91 15.08
CA ASP A 69 3.48 16.31 14.89
C ASP A 69 4.83 16.43 14.15
N ASP A 70 5.36 15.32 13.61
CA ASP A 70 6.61 15.28 12.86
C ASP A 70 6.45 15.67 11.38
N GLN A 71 7.53 15.52 10.60
CA GLN A 71 7.53 15.75 9.14
C GLN A 71 6.57 14.80 8.38
N LEU A 72 6.22 13.68 9.00
CA LEU A 72 5.22 12.74 8.50
C LEU A 72 3.94 13.00 9.27
N THR A 73 2.83 13.24 8.58
CA THR A 73 1.53 13.53 9.20
C THR A 73 0.98 12.33 9.97
N TYR A 74 1.22 11.13 9.47
CA TYR A 74 0.80 9.88 10.08
C TYR A 74 1.98 8.91 10.25
N LEU A 75 1.95 8.14 11.34
CA LEU A 75 2.90 7.07 11.61
C LEU A 75 2.18 5.73 11.71
N ARG A 76 2.68 4.71 10.99
CA ARG A 76 2.16 3.35 11.07
C ARG A 76 2.59 2.67 12.35
N GLN A 77 1.64 2.12 13.11
CA GLN A 77 1.88 1.42 14.37
C GLN A 77 1.36 -0.01 14.32
N TYR A 78 2.07 -0.90 15.01
CA TYR A 78 1.76 -2.32 15.14
C TYR A 78 1.71 -2.70 16.61
N PRO A 79 0.56 -2.50 17.30
CA PRO A 79 0.46 -2.71 18.76
C PRO A 79 0.84 -4.11 19.21
N GLN A 80 0.61 -5.11 18.36
CA GLN A 80 0.91 -6.52 18.60
C GLN A 80 1.88 -7.08 17.56
N GLY A 81 2.89 -6.30 17.17
CA GLY A 81 3.81 -6.63 16.08
C GLY A 81 4.46 -8.01 16.25
N GLY A 82 4.90 -8.39 17.43
CA GLY A 82 5.49 -9.71 17.68
C GLY A 82 4.58 -10.89 17.39
N LEU A 83 3.26 -10.71 17.47
CA LEU A 83 2.28 -11.76 17.22
C LEU A 83 1.88 -11.85 15.74
N TYR A 84 1.82 -10.72 15.05
CA TYR A 84 1.26 -10.61 13.71
C TYR A 84 2.27 -10.23 12.63
N ALA A 85 3.55 -9.99 12.96
CA ALA A 85 4.57 -9.53 12.00
C ALA A 85 4.68 -10.42 10.75
N GLY A 86 4.56 -11.74 10.92
CA GLY A 86 4.59 -12.70 9.80
C GLY A 86 3.44 -12.53 8.80
N VAL A 87 2.32 -11.91 9.22
CA VAL A 87 1.15 -11.63 8.38
C VAL A 87 1.13 -10.17 7.93
N THR A 88 1.17 -9.22 8.86
CA THR A 88 1.10 -7.80 8.55
C THR A 88 2.27 -7.36 7.69
N GLY A 89 3.45 -7.93 7.94
CA GLY A 89 4.68 -7.39 7.44
C GLY A 89 4.99 -6.03 8.10
N TYR A 90 5.59 -5.14 7.32
CA TYR A 90 5.91 -3.78 7.75
C TYR A 90 5.59 -2.77 6.65
N TYR A 91 5.39 -1.53 7.05
CA TYR A 91 5.33 -0.37 6.19
C TYR A 91 6.38 0.65 6.66
N SER A 92 7.36 0.92 5.82
CA SER A 92 8.54 1.72 6.18
C SER A 92 8.92 2.68 5.07
N TYR A 93 9.19 3.93 5.45
CA TYR A 93 9.73 4.96 4.56
C TYR A 93 11.05 4.53 3.88
N LEU A 94 11.90 3.78 4.58
CA LEU A 94 13.22 3.38 4.06
C LEU A 94 13.20 2.05 3.31
N TYR A 95 12.35 1.11 3.74
CA TYR A 95 12.37 -0.27 3.25
C TYR A 95 11.12 -0.64 2.44
N GLY A 96 10.18 0.32 2.24
CA GLY A 96 8.93 0.06 1.55
C GLY A 96 7.95 -0.76 2.39
N ALA A 97 7.17 -1.60 1.75
CA ALA A 97 6.16 -2.44 2.39
C ALA A 97 6.38 -3.93 2.13
N SER A 98 5.97 -4.77 3.07
CA SER A 98 5.98 -6.23 2.96
C SER A 98 4.68 -6.84 3.50
N GLY A 99 4.49 -8.15 3.32
CA GLY A 99 3.33 -8.86 3.84
C GLY A 99 2.01 -8.29 3.36
N MET A 100 1.01 -8.21 4.25
CA MET A 100 -0.32 -7.69 3.97
C MET A 100 -0.30 -6.18 3.66
N GLU A 101 0.62 -5.43 4.28
CA GLU A 101 0.83 -4.02 3.97
C GLU A 101 1.13 -3.77 2.48
N ARG A 102 1.87 -4.69 1.86
CA ARG A 102 2.17 -4.63 0.43
C ARG A 102 1.06 -5.23 -0.42
N ALA A 103 0.50 -6.37 -0.01
CA ALA A 103 -0.49 -7.10 -0.79
C ALA A 103 -1.78 -6.30 -0.97
N GLU A 104 -2.22 -5.57 0.06
CA GLU A 104 -3.44 -4.77 0.08
C GLU A 104 -3.13 -3.26 0.06
N ASN A 105 -1.98 -2.88 -0.51
CA ASN A 105 -1.55 -1.48 -0.53
C ASN A 105 -2.63 -0.54 -1.10
N ASP A 106 -3.22 -0.90 -2.25
CA ASP A 106 -4.20 -0.06 -2.94
C ASP A 106 -5.48 0.17 -2.10
N VAL A 107 -5.88 -0.83 -1.30
CA VAL A 107 -7.00 -0.68 -0.35
C VAL A 107 -6.58 0.22 0.80
N LEU A 108 -5.43 -0.06 1.40
CA LEU A 108 -4.93 0.67 2.57
C LEU A 108 -4.60 2.13 2.27
N THR A 109 -4.19 2.49 1.05
CA THR A 109 -4.00 3.88 0.60
C THR A 109 -5.30 4.52 0.11
N GLY A 110 -6.35 3.72 -0.13
CA GLY A 110 -7.61 4.18 -0.69
C GLY A 110 -7.60 4.30 -2.23
N ASP A 111 -6.58 3.80 -2.92
CA ASP A 111 -6.47 3.86 -4.39
C ASP A 111 -7.28 2.77 -5.10
N ASP A 112 -7.81 1.80 -4.36
CA ASP A 112 -8.65 0.73 -4.92
C ASP A 112 -9.92 1.30 -5.58
N ALA A 113 -10.21 0.78 -6.78
CA ALA A 113 -11.38 1.21 -7.57
C ALA A 113 -12.72 1.01 -6.83
N ARG A 114 -12.79 0.07 -5.88
CA ARG A 114 -13.97 -0.16 -5.03
C ARG A 114 -14.26 1.01 -4.08
N LEU A 115 -13.26 1.81 -3.75
CA LEU A 115 -13.36 2.98 -2.87
C LEU A 115 -13.63 4.29 -3.62
N PHE A 116 -13.73 4.24 -4.96
CA PHE A 116 -13.90 5.43 -5.81
C PHE A 116 -15.12 6.28 -5.43
N THR A 117 -16.25 5.64 -5.13
CA THR A 117 -17.47 6.37 -4.74
C THR A 117 -17.33 7.07 -3.39
N ARG A 118 -16.61 6.48 -2.45
CA ARG A 118 -16.28 7.07 -1.14
C ARG A 118 -15.35 8.26 -1.33
N ARG A 119 -14.29 8.12 -2.13
CA ARG A 119 -13.37 9.23 -2.47
C ARG A 119 -14.09 10.43 -3.09
N LEU A 120 -15.02 10.20 -4.01
CA LEU A 120 -15.83 11.27 -4.57
C LEU A 120 -16.67 11.98 -3.49
N ALA A 121 -17.30 11.23 -2.58
CA ALA A 121 -18.06 11.79 -1.49
C ALA A 121 -17.19 12.63 -0.54
N ASP A 122 -15.97 12.15 -0.22
CA ASP A 122 -15.01 12.83 0.65
C ASP A 122 -14.53 14.14 0.02
N LEU A 123 -14.26 14.17 -1.29
CA LEU A 123 -13.94 15.40 -2.04
C LEU A 123 -15.06 16.43 -1.98
N PHE A 124 -16.33 16.01 -2.07
CA PHE A 124 -17.48 16.92 -1.98
C PHE A 124 -17.76 17.39 -0.55
N THR A 125 -17.41 16.59 0.45
CA THR A 125 -17.64 16.92 1.87
C THR A 125 -16.45 17.61 2.53
N GLY A 126 -15.31 17.75 1.80
CA GLY A 126 -14.09 18.36 2.31
C GLY A 126 -13.43 17.52 3.42
N ARG A 127 -13.65 16.21 3.43
CA ARG A 127 -12.95 15.29 4.33
C ARG A 127 -11.63 14.90 3.71
N ASP A 128 -10.61 14.75 4.54
CA ASP A 128 -9.33 14.21 4.10
C ASP A 128 -9.52 12.76 3.62
N PRO A 129 -8.97 12.38 2.46
CA PRO A 129 -9.05 11.03 1.96
C PRO A 129 -8.35 10.09 2.94
N SER A 130 -9.06 9.06 3.38
CA SER A 130 -8.53 7.99 4.23
C SER A 130 -8.54 6.66 3.49
N GLY A 131 -7.60 5.78 3.84
CA GLY A 131 -7.54 4.42 3.32
C GLY A 131 -8.76 3.57 3.71
N GLY A 132 -8.89 2.43 3.05
CA GLY A 132 -9.86 1.40 3.41
C GLY A 132 -9.28 0.40 4.40
N ASP A 133 -10.11 -0.11 5.31
CA ASP A 133 -9.66 -1.13 6.26
C ASP A 133 -9.62 -2.51 5.62
N VAL A 134 -8.65 -3.31 6.04
CA VAL A 134 -8.49 -4.71 5.64
C VAL A 134 -8.82 -5.60 6.83
N VAL A 135 -9.88 -6.40 6.71
CA VAL A 135 -10.30 -7.33 7.76
C VAL A 135 -9.80 -8.73 7.42
N LEU A 136 -8.96 -9.26 8.30
CA LEU A 136 -8.38 -10.59 8.15
C LEU A 136 -9.30 -11.66 8.77
N THR A 137 -9.20 -12.87 8.23
CA THR A 137 -9.89 -14.06 8.76
C THR A 137 -9.20 -14.65 9.98
N LEU A 138 -8.08 -14.07 10.42
CA LEU A 138 -7.33 -14.56 11.57
C LEU A 138 -8.16 -14.51 12.86
N ASP A 139 -8.10 -15.61 13.61
CA ASP A 139 -8.63 -15.71 14.95
C ASP A 139 -7.49 -15.43 15.95
N PRO A 140 -7.62 -14.43 16.82
CA PRO A 140 -6.57 -14.07 17.78
C PRO A 140 -6.14 -15.25 18.68
N ALA A 141 -7.09 -16.07 19.15
CA ALA A 141 -6.76 -17.19 20.04
C ALA A 141 -5.99 -18.31 19.30
N VAL A 142 -6.33 -18.54 18.03
CA VAL A 142 -5.60 -19.50 17.18
C VAL A 142 -4.20 -18.96 16.88
N GLN A 143 -4.08 -17.68 16.59
CA GLN A 143 -2.80 -17.01 16.30
C GLN A 143 -1.87 -17.04 17.51
N GLU A 144 -2.38 -16.70 18.70
CA GLU A 144 -1.62 -16.77 19.97
C GLU A 144 -1.13 -18.18 20.26
N THR A 145 -2.02 -19.19 20.09
CA THR A 145 -1.66 -20.58 20.29
C THR A 145 -0.59 -21.05 19.30
N ALA A 146 -0.71 -20.64 18.02
CA ALA A 146 0.28 -20.96 16.99
C ALA A 146 1.65 -20.37 17.30
N MET A 147 1.70 -19.10 17.75
CA MET A 147 2.95 -18.45 18.16
C MET A 147 3.55 -19.10 19.41
N ALA A 148 2.72 -19.40 20.42
CA ALA A 148 3.17 -20.10 21.63
C ALA A 148 3.75 -21.48 21.33
N GLY A 149 3.19 -22.20 20.34
CA GLY A 149 3.70 -23.49 19.91
C GLY A 149 5.07 -23.44 19.20
N LEU A 150 5.49 -22.24 18.76
CA LEU A 150 6.79 -22.01 18.14
C LEU A 150 7.85 -21.48 19.11
N ASP A 151 7.51 -21.36 20.40
CA ASP A 151 8.48 -20.85 21.38
C ASP A 151 9.71 -21.76 21.46
N GLY A 152 10.91 -21.17 21.25
CA GLY A 152 12.18 -21.88 21.22
C GLY A 152 12.42 -22.78 20.00
N VAL A 153 11.53 -22.78 19.00
CA VAL A 153 11.63 -23.61 17.79
C VAL A 153 11.63 -22.74 16.53
N THR A 154 12.49 -23.05 15.57
CA THR A 154 12.44 -22.41 14.23
C THR A 154 11.46 -23.19 13.35
N GLY A 155 10.43 -22.51 12.84
CA GLY A 155 9.43 -23.17 12.00
C GLY A 155 8.26 -22.26 11.66
N ALA A 156 7.22 -22.84 11.09
CA ALA A 156 5.98 -22.14 10.77
C ALA A 156 4.75 -23.01 11.07
N VAL A 157 3.66 -22.37 11.46
CA VAL A 157 2.35 -22.97 11.70
C VAL A 157 1.32 -22.25 10.86
N VAL A 158 0.46 -23.01 10.18
CA VAL A 158 -0.69 -22.47 9.44
C VAL A 158 -1.92 -23.25 9.89
N ALA A 159 -2.93 -22.53 10.35
CA ALA A 159 -4.25 -23.06 10.69
C ALA A 159 -5.27 -22.63 9.64
N LEU A 160 -5.99 -23.59 9.07
CA LEU A 160 -6.97 -23.37 8.00
C LEU A 160 -8.34 -23.90 8.43
N GLU A 161 -9.40 -23.17 8.06
CA GLU A 161 -10.76 -23.68 8.08
C GLU A 161 -11.01 -24.50 6.79
N PRO A 162 -11.18 -25.82 6.86
CA PRO A 162 -11.24 -26.67 5.66
C PRO A 162 -12.47 -26.41 4.77
N SER A 163 -13.56 -25.92 5.36
CA SER A 163 -14.82 -25.68 4.66
C SER A 163 -14.81 -24.44 3.79
N THR A 164 -14.04 -23.43 4.18
CA THR A 164 -13.98 -22.12 3.53
C THR A 164 -12.61 -21.80 2.91
N GLY A 165 -11.56 -22.49 3.35
CA GLY A 165 -10.18 -22.18 3.02
C GLY A 165 -9.63 -20.93 3.76
N ALA A 166 -10.39 -20.39 4.74
CA ALA A 166 -9.95 -19.24 5.50
C ALA A 166 -8.73 -19.57 6.37
N ILE A 167 -7.74 -18.68 6.39
CA ILE A 167 -6.59 -18.78 7.27
C ILE A 167 -6.98 -18.21 8.63
N LEU A 168 -7.00 -19.06 9.65
CA LEU A 168 -7.33 -18.69 11.03
C LEU A 168 -6.08 -18.34 11.85
N GLY A 169 -4.94 -18.86 11.47
CA GLY A 169 -3.66 -18.56 12.12
C GLY A 169 -2.49 -18.78 11.16
N LEU A 170 -1.53 -17.87 11.20
CA LEU A 170 -0.28 -17.95 10.44
C LEU A 170 0.85 -17.41 11.31
N ALA A 171 1.72 -18.28 11.77
CA ALA A 171 2.85 -17.94 12.62
C ALA A 171 4.15 -18.47 12.05
N SER A 172 5.23 -17.74 12.20
CA SER A 172 6.58 -18.16 11.83
C SER A 172 7.61 -17.62 12.82
N THR A 173 8.67 -18.39 13.05
CA THR A 173 9.80 -17.95 13.86
C THR A 173 11.12 -18.38 13.20
N PRO A 174 12.13 -17.47 13.08
CA PRO A 174 12.07 -16.03 13.36
C PRO A 174 11.13 -15.29 12.41
N SER A 175 10.47 -14.23 12.89
CA SER A 175 9.55 -13.37 12.14
C SER A 175 10.21 -12.04 11.78
#